data_b18a97860fc94f19e53e50105c80868d
#
_entry.id   b18a97860fc94f19e53e50105c80868d
#
_cell.length_a   1.000
_cell.length_b   1.000
_cell.length_c   1.000
_cell.angle_alpha   90.00
_cell.angle_beta   90.00
_cell.angle_gamma   90.00
#
_symmetry.space_group_name_H-M   'P 1'
#
loop_
_entity.id
_entity.type
_entity.pdbx_description
1 polymer ?
#
loop_
_entity_poly.entity_id
_entity_poly.type
_entity_poly.pdbx_seq_one_letter_code
_entity_poly.pdbx_strand_id
1 'polypeptide(L)'
;MTQTGNILLDIKGMTIGHRGRTLYSGVDIEIRESECIMLCGANGSGKTTLLKALAGMKGEGAEMKGKGTGRKGKEIIMIPTRIPKVEGFTLREFIRISCFSQSDFAGRLSPEQESRIDQALETLGLRHLAQQDISTLSDGEFQKGSIAAALVRKAAIILLDEPTAFLDAENRINVLKTLKHLCSTPEKPAVIFSTHDLHDGLAVCDKVVALGSDGIVRTSKTDLKETVKTIFKDKQNDNQI
;
A
#
# COMPACT_ATOMS: atom_id res chain seq x y z
N MET A 1 23.15 5.79 -7.69
CA MET A 1 22.87 4.69 -8.64
C MET A 1 21.38 4.68 -8.89
N THR A 2 20.94 5.11 -10.07
CA THR A 2 19.54 5.11 -10.50
C THR A 2 19.10 3.67 -10.71
N GLN A 3 18.32 3.12 -9.79
CA GLN A 3 17.68 1.82 -9.98
C GLN A 3 16.67 1.94 -11.13
N THR A 4 16.99 1.36 -12.27
CA THR A 4 16.13 1.24 -13.44
C THR A 4 15.21 0.01 -13.30
N GLY A 5 14.32 0.00 -12.29
CA GLY A 5 13.25 -1.00 -12.22
C GLY A 5 12.27 -0.82 -13.38
N ASN A 6 11.62 -1.89 -13.83
CA ASN A 6 10.58 -1.81 -14.86
C ASN A 6 9.40 -0.96 -14.37
N ILE A 7 8.75 -0.24 -15.29
CA ILE A 7 7.53 0.50 -14.97
C ILE A 7 6.39 -0.49 -14.75
N LEU A 8 5.79 -0.41 -13.56
CA LEU A 8 4.61 -1.19 -13.20
C LEU A 8 3.32 -0.46 -13.57
N LEU A 9 3.30 0.85 -13.35
CA LEU A 9 2.15 1.71 -13.65
C LEU A 9 2.66 3.11 -14.01
N ASP A 10 2.19 3.65 -15.13
CA ASP A 10 2.42 5.04 -15.53
C ASP A 10 1.07 5.72 -15.78
N ILE A 11 0.84 6.78 -15.03
CA ILE A 11 -0.40 7.57 -15.02
C ILE A 11 -0.03 8.97 -15.45
N LYS A 12 -0.73 9.51 -16.45
CA LYS A 12 -0.52 10.85 -16.99
C LYS A 12 -1.83 11.63 -17.09
N GLY A 13 -1.81 12.85 -16.57
CA GLY A 13 -2.92 13.81 -16.69
C GLY A 13 -4.22 13.32 -16.05
N MET A 14 -4.14 12.46 -15.03
CA MET A 14 -5.31 11.85 -14.43
C MET A 14 -6.09 12.83 -13.58
N THR A 15 -7.41 12.73 -13.65
CA THR A 15 -8.34 13.39 -12.72
C THR A 15 -8.85 12.36 -11.73
N ILE A 16 -8.76 12.67 -10.44
CA ILE A 16 -9.23 11.86 -9.32
C ILE A 16 -10.37 12.59 -8.63
N GLY A 17 -11.46 11.89 -8.43
CA GLY A 17 -12.66 12.43 -7.79
C GLY A 17 -13.26 11.48 -6.77
N HIS A 18 -14.19 12.01 -6.00
CA HIS A 18 -15.00 11.26 -5.03
C HIS A 18 -16.42 11.77 -5.05
N ARG A 19 -17.39 10.89 -5.33
CA ARG A 19 -18.84 11.19 -5.36
C ARG A 19 -19.17 12.40 -6.23
N GLY A 20 -18.65 12.44 -7.46
CA GLY A 20 -18.88 13.52 -8.42
C GLY A 20 -18.07 14.81 -8.18
N ARG A 21 -17.30 14.89 -7.08
CA ARG A 21 -16.41 16.03 -6.81
C ARG A 21 -14.98 15.71 -7.25
N THR A 22 -14.41 16.54 -8.10
CA THR A 22 -12.99 16.47 -8.44
C THR A 22 -12.14 16.87 -7.22
N LEU A 23 -11.21 16.00 -6.85
CA LEU A 23 -10.22 16.25 -5.79
C LEU A 23 -8.91 16.75 -6.39
N TYR A 24 -8.42 16.08 -7.44
CA TYR A 24 -7.15 16.38 -8.10
C TYR A 24 -7.30 16.27 -9.62
N SER A 25 -6.62 17.14 -10.35
CA SER A 25 -6.54 17.12 -11.82
C SER A 25 -5.08 17.17 -12.25
N GLY A 26 -4.79 16.61 -13.44
CA GLY A 26 -3.44 16.62 -14.00
C GLY A 26 -2.45 15.78 -13.19
N VAL A 27 -2.90 14.71 -12.54
CA VAL A 27 -2.06 13.86 -11.69
C VAL A 27 -1.16 12.98 -12.56
N ASP A 28 0.14 13.11 -12.35
CA ASP A 28 1.18 12.27 -12.96
C ASP A 28 1.85 11.42 -11.88
N ILE A 29 1.75 10.09 -12.00
CA ILE A 29 2.36 9.14 -11.07
C ILE A 29 2.95 7.98 -11.85
N GLU A 30 4.26 7.79 -11.74
CA GLU A 30 4.97 6.63 -12.24
C GLU A 30 5.36 5.72 -11.06
N ILE A 31 5.09 4.42 -11.16
CA ILE A 31 5.42 3.40 -10.16
C ILE A 31 6.29 2.35 -10.82
N ARG A 32 7.44 2.07 -10.20
CA ARG A 32 8.42 1.09 -10.69
C ARG A 32 8.57 -0.07 -9.72
N GLU A 33 9.11 -1.18 -10.23
CA GLU A 33 9.54 -2.31 -9.40
C GLU A 33 10.46 -1.86 -8.28
N SER A 34 10.37 -2.51 -7.13
CA SER A 34 11.21 -2.26 -5.94
C SER A 34 11.08 -0.86 -5.33
N GLU A 35 10.10 -0.06 -5.73
CA GLU A 35 9.87 1.25 -5.10
C GLU A 35 9.03 1.15 -3.83
N CYS A 36 9.53 1.73 -2.74
CA CYS A 36 8.78 1.99 -1.52
C CYS A 36 8.32 3.45 -1.53
N ILE A 37 7.03 3.69 -1.68
CA ILE A 37 6.46 5.02 -1.92
C ILE A 37 5.60 5.44 -0.72
N MET A 38 5.91 6.58 -0.13
CA MET A 38 5.07 7.19 0.89
C MET A 38 4.03 8.12 0.26
N LEU A 39 2.76 7.89 0.56
CA LEU A 39 1.66 8.79 0.22
C LEU A 39 1.33 9.64 1.44
N CYS A 40 1.53 10.93 1.37
CA CYS A 40 1.26 11.86 2.47
C CYS A 40 0.32 12.99 2.07
N GLY A 41 -0.28 13.62 3.07
CA GLY A 41 -1.24 14.71 2.92
C GLY A 41 -2.09 14.86 4.17
N ALA A 42 -2.78 15.97 4.29
CA ALA A 42 -3.65 16.24 5.43
C ALA A 42 -4.78 15.21 5.58
N ASN A 43 -5.41 15.15 6.75
CA ASN A 43 -6.63 14.36 6.91
C ASN A 43 -7.71 14.89 5.97
N GLY A 44 -8.41 13.96 5.29
CA GLY A 44 -9.41 14.32 4.27
C GLY A 44 -8.82 14.76 2.92
N SER A 45 -7.50 14.74 2.72
CA SER A 45 -6.87 15.12 1.44
C SER A 45 -7.14 14.12 0.29
N GLY A 46 -7.76 12.97 0.55
CA GLY A 46 -8.06 11.98 -0.50
C GLY A 46 -7.02 10.88 -0.66
N LYS A 47 -6.15 10.63 0.33
CA LYS A 47 -5.16 9.51 0.28
C LYS A 47 -5.84 8.17 -0.04
N THR A 48 -6.85 7.80 0.73
CA THR A 48 -7.65 6.59 0.50
C THR A 48 -8.30 6.58 -0.89
N THR A 49 -8.81 7.74 -1.36
CA THR A 49 -9.42 7.86 -2.69
C THR A 49 -8.40 7.61 -3.79
N LEU A 50 -7.19 8.16 -3.66
CA LEU A 50 -6.10 7.90 -4.60
C LEU A 50 -5.71 6.42 -4.60
N LEU A 51 -5.52 5.79 -3.42
CA LEU A 51 -5.20 4.36 -3.32
C LEU A 51 -6.29 3.50 -3.97
N LYS A 52 -7.57 3.76 -3.70
CA LYS A 52 -8.69 3.07 -4.34
C LYS A 52 -8.71 3.27 -5.87
N ALA A 53 -8.42 4.47 -6.35
CA ALA A 53 -8.32 4.77 -7.78
C ALA A 53 -7.16 3.98 -8.42
N LEU A 54 -5.99 3.92 -7.78
CA LEU A 54 -4.85 3.10 -8.22
C LEU A 54 -5.19 1.61 -8.23
N ALA A 55 -5.91 1.11 -7.23
CA ALA A 55 -6.40 -0.28 -7.20
C ALA A 55 -7.44 -0.59 -8.30
N GLY A 56 -8.03 0.44 -8.91
CA GLY A 56 -9.11 0.26 -9.89
C GLY A 56 -10.46 -0.08 -9.30
N MET A 57 -10.65 0.21 -8.05
CA MET A 57 -11.91 0.00 -7.33
C MET A 57 -12.94 1.02 -7.81
N LYS A 58 -13.81 0.58 -8.72
CA LYS A 58 -14.94 1.39 -9.22
C LYS A 58 -16.12 1.27 -8.26
N GLY A 59 -16.80 2.38 -8.01
CA GLY A 59 -18.09 2.36 -7.32
C GLY A 59 -18.08 2.76 -5.84
N GLU A 60 -16.94 2.79 -5.15
CA GLU A 60 -16.85 3.29 -3.77
C GLU A 60 -16.59 4.81 -3.69
N GLY A 61 -17.04 5.55 -4.68
CA GLY A 61 -16.86 7.00 -4.76
C GLY A 61 -15.53 7.45 -5.34
N ALA A 62 -14.59 6.55 -5.60
CA ALA A 62 -13.35 6.89 -6.30
C ALA A 62 -13.59 6.88 -7.81
N GLU A 63 -13.47 8.02 -8.45
CA GLU A 63 -13.56 8.18 -9.90
C GLU A 63 -12.18 8.50 -10.46
N MET A 64 -11.81 7.80 -11.53
CA MET A 64 -10.56 8.00 -12.23
C MET A 64 -10.86 8.23 -13.72
N LYS A 65 -10.55 9.42 -14.21
CA LYS A 65 -10.63 9.76 -15.64
C LYS A 65 -9.21 10.07 -16.14
N GLY A 66 -8.76 9.37 -17.16
CA GLY A 66 -7.43 9.58 -17.75
C GLY A 66 -6.86 8.31 -18.36
N LYS A 67 -5.68 8.43 -18.97
CA LYS A 67 -4.96 7.29 -19.57
C LYS A 67 -3.88 6.83 -18.60
N GLY A 68 -3.93 5.57 -18.19
CA GLY A 68 -2.84 4.90 -17.49
C GLY A 68 -2.37 3.69 -18.32
N THR A 69 -1.07 3.51 -18.42
CA THR A 69 -0.44 2.35 -19.05
C THR A 69 0.23 1.48 -18.00
N GLY A 70 0.36 0.18 -18.26
CA GLY A 70 1.08 -0.74 -17.37
C GLY A 70 0.22 -1.71 -16.56
N ARG A 71 -1.11 -1.54 -16.48
CA ARG A 71 -2.01 -2.40 -15.69
C ARG A 71 -2.21 -3.82 -16.25
N LYS A 72 -1.99 -4.05 -17.54
CA LYS A 72 -2.29 -5.35 -18.19
C LYS A 72 -1.47 -6.48 -17.54
N GLY A 73 -2.17 -7.43 -16.90
CA GLY A 73 -1.57 -8.64 -16.34
C GLY A 73 -0.85 -8.47 -14.99
N LYS A 74 -0.91 -7.27 -14.36
CA LYS A 74 -0.29 -7.01 -13.05
C LYS A 74 -1.35 -6.91 -11.98
N GLU A 75 -1.21 -7.72 -10.93
CA GLU A 75 -2.12 -7.67 -9.79
C GLU A 75 -1.77 -6.49 -8.88
N ILE A 76 -2.78 -5.68 -8.56
CA ILE A 76 -2.69 -4.57 -7.60
C ILE A 76 -3.60 -4.91 -6.44
N ILE A 77 -3.04 -5.01 -5.25
CA ILE A 77 -3.78 -5.35 -4.03
C ILE A 77 -3.80 -4.16 -3.10
N MET A 78 -4.98 -3.81 -2.60
CA MET A 78 -5.14 -2.80 -1.57
C MET A 78 -5.46 -3.45 -0.25
N ILE A 79 -4.69 -3.09 0.77
CA ILE A 79 -4.89 -3.45 2.18
C ILE A 79 -5.45 -2.20 2.87
N PRO A 80 -6.72 -2.23 3.33
CA PRO A 80 -7.33 -1.09 4.00
C PRO A 80 -6.77 -0.91 5.41
N THR A 81 -7.01 0.26 6.02
CA THR A 81 -6.57 0.60 7.38
C THR A 81 -7.05 -0.40 8.44
N ARG A 82 -8.21 -0.99 8.23
CA ARG A 82 -8.79 -2.00 9.13
C ARG A 82 -9.30 -3.18 8.33
N ILE A 83 -8.87 -4.36 8.74
CA ILE A 83 -9.42 -5.63 8.32
C ILE A 83 -10.01 -6.28 9.58
N PRO A 84 -11.27 -6.72 9.56
CA PRO A 84 -11.85 -7.40 10.71
C PRO A 84 -11.13 -8.72 10.99
N LYS A 85 -10.74 -8.96 12.25
CA LYS A 85 -10.24 -10.24 12.70
C LYS A 85 -11.43 -11.13 13.00
N VAL A 86 -11.63 -12.18 12.19
CA VAL A 86 -12.72 -13.14 12.34
C VAL A 86 -12.23 -14.31 13.15
N GLU A 87 -12.85 -14.55 14.30
CA GLU A 87 -12.55 -15.70 15.18
C GLU A 87 -12.78 -17.02 14.43
N GLY A 88 -11.96 -18.03 14.73
CA GLY A 88 -12.06 -19.36 14.15
C GLY A 88 -11.22 -19.58 12.90
N PHE A 89 -10.43 -18.58 12.48
CA PHE A 89 -9.47 -18.74 11.38
C PHE A 89 -8.04 -18.65 11.90
N THR A 90 -7.22 -19.62 11.57
CA THR A 90 -5.77 -19.52 11.77
C THR A 90 -5.16 -18.51 10.81
N LEU A 91 -3.99 -17.96 11.16
CA LEU A 91 -3.25 -17.06 10.26
C LEU A 91 -2.97 -17.71 8.89
N ARG A 92 -2.62 -19.00 8.88
CA ARG A 92 -2.39 -19.74 7.63
C ARG A 92 -3.65 -19.82 6.78
N GLU A 93 -4.81 -20.11 7.38
CA GLU A 93 -6.09 -20.15 6.68
C GLU A 93 -6.50 -18.79 6.14
N PHE A 94 -6.31 -17.73 6.90
CA PHE A 94 -6.53 -16.36 6.44
C PHE A 94 -5.70 -16.03 5.18
N ILE A 95 -4.40 -16.35 5.18
CA ILE A 95 -3.55 -16.17 4.01
C ILE A 95 -4.01 -17.05 2.85
N ARG A 96 -4.40 -18.29 3.12
CA ARG A 96 -4.86 -19.27 2.15
C ARG A 96 -6.14 -18.83 1.43
N ILE A 97 -7.10 -18.25 2.16
CA ILE A 97 -8.34 -17.70 1.60
C ILE A 97 -8.05 -16.61 0.57
N SER A 98 -6.98 -15.84 0.73
CA SER A 98 -6.60 -14.81 -0.26
C SER A 98 -6.28 -15.38 -1.64
N CYS A 99 -5.91 -16.67 -1.71
CA CYS A 99 -5.60 -17.39 -2.95
C CYS A 99 -6.80 -18.12 -3.56
N PHE A 100 -7.99 -17.99 -2.99
CA PHE A 100 -9.17 -18.74 -3.42
C PHE A 100 -9.49 -18.58 -4.92
N SER A 101 -9.30 -17.38 -5.48
CA SER A 101 -9.48 -17.15 -6.93
C SER A 101 -8.46 -17.88 -7.81
N GLN A 102 -7.43 -18.46 -7.24
CA GLN A 102 -6.35 -19.19 -7.90
C GLN A 102 -6.38 -20.71 -7.55
N SER A 103 -7.34 -21.16 -6.74
CA SER A 103 -7.52 -22.57 -6.38
C SER A 103 -8.24 -23.36 -7.48
N ASP A 104 -8.19 -24.70 -7.37
CA ASP A 104 -8.99 -25.59 -8.20
C ASP A 104 -10.49 -25.53 -7.85
N PHE A 105 -11.32 -26.25 -8.61
CA PHE A 105 -12.77 -26.33 -8.37
C PHE A 105 -13.16 -26.87 -6.97
N ALA A 106 -12.24 -27.58 -6.32
CA ALA A 106 -12.44 -28.10 -4.97
C ALA A 106 -11.86 -27.19 -3.87
N GLY A 107 -11.40 -25.98 -4.23
CA GLY A 107 -10.77 -25.03 -3.31
C GLY A 107 -9.38 -25.46 -2.83
N ARG A 108 -8.72 -26.38 -3.52
CA ARG A 108 -7.39 -26.88 -3.17
C ARG A 108 -6.33 -26.00 -3.84
N LEU A 109 -5.32 -25.68 -3.06
CA LEU A 109 -4.13 -24.99 -3.56
C LEU A 109 -3.13 -26.01 -4.13
N SER A 110 -2.38 -25.61 -5.14
CA SER A 110 -1.27 -26.41 -5.65
C SER A 110 -0.13 -26.47 -4.64
N PRO A 111 0.77 -27.48 -4.73
CA PRO A 111 1.96 -27.53 -3.88
C PRO A 111 2.83 -26.26 -3.97
N GLU A 112 2.88 -25.62 -5.14
CA GLU A 112 3.58 -24.34 -5.33
C GLU A 112 2.93 -23.21 -4.55
N GLN A 113 1.60 -23.15 -4.51
CA GLN A 113 0.87 -22.15 -3.75
C GLN A 113 1.05 -22.34 -2.23
N GLU A 114 1.02 -23.58 -1.75
CA GLU A 114 1.30 -23.88 -0.33
C GLU A 114 2.74 -23.49 0.04
N SER A 115 3.73 -23.79 -0.82
CA SER A 115 5.11 -23.39 -0.63
C SER A 115 5.27 -21.85 -0.55
N ARG A 116 4.51 -21.10 -1.37
CA ARG A 116 4.50 -19.63 -1.30
C ARG A 116 3.94 -19.08 0.02
N ILE A 117 2.93 -19.76 0.59
CA ILE A 117 2.42 -19.40 1.91
C ILE A 117 3.52 -19.56 2.96
N ASP A 118 4.24 -20.69 2.93
CA ASP A 118 5.36 -20.94 3.87
C ASP A 118 6.46 -19.89 3.71
N GLN A 119 6.83 -19.55 2.47
CA GLN A 119 7.84 -18.52 2.18
C GLN A 119 7.40 -17.13 2.66
N ALA A 120 6.13 -16.75 2.46
CA ALA A 120 5.61 -15.47 2.92
C ALA A 120 5.59 -15.37 4.46
N LEU A 121 5.19 -16.44 5.13
CA LEU A 121 5.23 -16.53 6.59
C LEU A 121 6.66 -16.40 7.13
N GLU A 122 7.63 -17.05 6.48
CA GLU A 122 9.05 -16.96 6.85
C GLU A 122 9.60 -15.53 6.62
N THR A 123 9.38 -14.96 5.42
CA THR A 123 9.84 -13.61 5.06
C THR A 123 9.35 -12.54 6.04
N LEU A 124 8.15 -12.72 6.59
CA LEU A 124 7.54 -11.77 7.53
C LEU A 124 7.74 -12.13 9.00
N GLY A 125 8.47 -13.23 9.28
CA GLY A 125 8.73 -13.70 10.64
C GLY A 125 7.50 -14.22 11.36
N LEU A 126 6.48 -14.73 10.62
CA LEU A 126 5.19 -15.15 11.16
C LEU A 126 5.02 -16.67 11.26
N ARG A 127 6.05 -17.47 10.92
CA ARG A 127 5.94 -18.93 10.87
C ARG A 127 5.45 -19.55 12.17
N HIS A 128 5.90 -19.02 13.30
CA HIS A 128 5.53 -19.49 14.63
C HIS A 128 4.05 -19.18 14.99
N LEU A 129 3.42 -18.24 14.27
CA LEU A 129 2.02 -17.85 14.48
C LEU A 129 1.06 -18.49 13.46
N ALA A 130 1.58 -19.31 12.52
CA ALA A 130 0.82 -19.83 11.38
C ALA A 130 -0.49 -20.57 11.79
N GLN A 131 -0.47 -21.27 12.92
CA GLN A 131 -1.62 -22.01 13.46
C GLN A 131 -2.39 -21.26 14.54
N GLN A 132 -2.02 -20.02 14.84
CA GLN A 132 -2.70 -19.22 15.84
C GLN A 132 -3.93 -18.54 15.23
N ASP A 133 -5.01 -18.47 16.02
CA ASP A 133 -6.24 -17.77 15.62
C ASP A 133 -5.95 -16.28 15.41
N ILE A 134 -6.39 -15.71 14.28
CA ILE A 134 -6.13 -14.31 13.92
C ILE A 134 -6.74 -13.32 14.91
N SER A 135 -7.79 -13.70 15.63
CA SER A 135 -8.41 -12.84 16.65
C SER A 135 -7.50 -12.59 17.85
N THR A 136 -6.54 -13.49 18.11
CA THR A 136 -5.60 -13.42 19.23
C THR A 136 -4.26 -12.75 18.87
N LEU A 137 -4.02 -12.48 17.58
CA LEU A 137 -2.82 -11.78 17.12
C LEU A 137 -2.83 -10.31 17.52
N SER A 138 -1.66 -9.75 17.81
CA SER A 138 -1.49 -8.31 17.91
C SER A 138 -1.84 -7.63 16.57
N ASP A 139 -2.13 -6.34 16.60
CA ASP A 139 -2.46 -5.60 15.37
C ASP A 139 -1.29 -5.57 14.38
N GLY A 140 -0.06 -5.48 14.88
CA GLY A 140 1.14 -5.53 14.05
C GLY A 140 1.39 -6.90 13.40
N GLU A 141 1.15 -7.99 14.12
CA GLU A 141 1.24 -9.36 13.57
C GLU A 141 0.16 -9.60 12.52
N PHE A 142 -1.08 -9.19 12.79
CA PHE A 142 -2.17 -9.31 11.83
C PHE A 142 -1.95 -8.44 10.60
N GLN A 143 -1.40 -7.23 10.77
CA GLN A 143 -1.01 -6.37 9.65
C GLN A 143 0.02 -7.05 8.76
N LYS A 144 1.07 -7.65 9.34
CA LYS A 144 2.04 -8.46 8.59
C LYS A 144 1.37 -9.67 7.91
N GLY A 145 0.42 -10.32 8.57
CA GLY A 145 -0.38 -11.40 7.99
C GLY A 145 -1.15 -10.97 6.73
N SER A 146 -1.72 -9.77 6.76
CA SER A 146 -2.41 -9.18 5.61
C SER A 146 -1.45 -8.87 4.45
N ILE A 147 -0.22 -8.48 4.77
CA ILE A 147 0.84 -8.30 3.78
C ILE A 147 1.26 -9.65 3.19
N ALA A 148 1.38 -10.72 4.03
CA ALA A 148 1.66 -12.08 3.56
C ALA A 148 0.63 -12.54 2.52
N ALA A 149 -0.65 -12.27 2.77
CA ALA A 149 -1.74 -12.58 1.86
C ALA A 149 -1.57 -11.90 0.48
N ALA A 150 -1.07 -10.66 0.45
CA ALA A 150 -0.77 -9.96 -0.81
C ALA A 150 0.45 -10.54 -1.53
N LEU A 151 1.50 -10.95 -0.80
CA LEU A 151 2.70 -11.57 -1.38
C LEU A 151 2.39 -12.92 -2.05
N VAL A 152 1.62 -13.77 -1.38
CA VAL A 152 1.27 -15.10 -1.90
C VAL A 152 0.53 -15.00 -3.24
N ARG A 153 -0.21 -13.92 -3.45
CA ARG A 153 -0.90 -13.61 -4.71
C ARG A 153 0.03 -13.06 -5.80
N LYS A 154 1.32 -12.85 -5.53
CA LYS A 154 2.28 -12.22 -6.46
C LYS A 154 1.85 -10.82 -6.89
N ALA A 155 1.34 -10.03 -5.94
CA ALA A 155 0.98 -8.64 -6.22
C ALA A 155 2.18 -7.86 -6.75
N ALA A 156 2.04 -7.24 -7.92
CA ALA A 156 3.07 -6.36 -8.46
C ALA A 156 3.09 -5.00 -7.74
N ILE A 157 1.92 -4.56 -7.24
CA ILE A 157 1.78 -3.33 -6.46
C ILE A 157 0.93 -3.63 -5.23
N ILE A 158 1.46 -3.31 -4.06
CA ILE A 158 0.77 -3.42 -2.77
C ILE A 158 0.47 -2.00 -2.27
N LEU A 159 -0.81 -1.70 -2.12
CA LEU A 159 -1.30 -0.42 -1.62
C LEU A 159 -1.77 -0.61 -0.17
N LEU A 160 -1.26 0.20 0.76
CA LEU A 160 -1.63 0.12 2.17
C LEU A 160 -2.17 1.46 2.65
N ASP A 161 -3.38 1.45 3.17
CA ASP A 161 -4.00 2.64 3.73
C ASP A 161 -3.74 2.70 5.23
N GLU A 162 -2.88 3.62 5.65
CA GLU A 162 -2.45 3.82 7.04
C GLU A 162 -2.04 2.52 7.78
N PRO A 163 -1.09 1.74 7.25
CA PRO A 163 -0.75 0.41 7.78
C PRO A 163 -0.18 0.44 9.20
N THR A 164 0.16 1.60 9.72
CA THR A 164 0.73 1.80 11.05
C THR A 164 -0.25 2.46 12.03
N ALA A 165 -1.48 2.74 11.59
CA ALA A 165 -2.51 3.25 12.47
C ALA A 165 -2.77 2.24 13.61
N PHE A 166 -2.94 2.75 14.82
CA PHE A 166 -3.21 1.95 16.03
C PHE A 166 -2.04 1.09 16.54
N LEU A 167 -0.84 1.16 15.92
CA LEU A 167 0.36 0.48 16.39
C LEU A 167 1.16 1.38 17.36
N ASP A 168 1.75 0.75 18.38
CA ASP A 168 2.77 1.41 19.20
C ASP A 168 4.02 1.76 18.36
N ALA A 169 4.94 2.51 18.95
CA ALA A 169 6.11 3.04 18.23
C ALA A 169 7.01 1.91 17.68
N GLU A 170 7.21 0.84 18.45
CA GLU A 170 8.06 -0.27 18.05
C GLU A 170 7.45 -1.07 16.89
N ASN A 171 6.18 -1.45 17.01
CA ASN A 171 5.46 -2.18 15.97
C ASN A 171 5.34 -1.36 14.69
N ARG A 172 5.14 -0.04 14.78
CA ARG A 172 5.11 0.88 13.63
C ARG A 172 6.41 0.83 12.85
N ILE A 173 7.54 0.99 13.52
CA ILE A 173 8.87 0.92 12.89
C ILE A 173 9.10 -0.45 12.25
N ASN A 174 8.71 -1.52 12.93
CA ASN A 174 8.85 -2.89 12.44
C ASN A 174 8.03 -3.13 11.17
N VAL A 175 6.79 -2.66 11.11
CA VAL A 175 5.95 -2.75 9.90
C VAL A 175 6.57 -1.94 8.76
N LEU A 176 6.99 -0.70 8.98
CA LEU A 176 7.61 0.14 7.93
C LEU A 176 8.89 -0.48 7.38
N LYS A 177 9.77 -1.01 8.24
CA LYS A 177 10.96 -1.76 7.81
C LYS A 177 10.60 -2.99 6.98
N THR A 178 9.53 -3.69 7.36
CA THR A 178 9.01 -4.82 6.60
C THR A 178 8.56 -4.38 5.21
N LEU A 179 7.81 -3.28 5.08
CA LEU A 179 7.39 -2.74 3.78
C LEU A 179 8.60 -2.44 2.89
N LYS A 180 9.64 -1.82 3.45
CA LYS A 180 10.89 -1.55 2.71
C LYS A 180 11.59 -2.82 2.28
N HIS A 181 11.67 -3.82 3.16
CA HIS A 181 12.28 -5.12 2.85
C HIS A 181 11.57 -5.83 1.70
N LEU A 182 10.24 -5.78 1.64
CA LEU A 182 9.46 -6.42 0.58
C LEU A 182 9.84 -5.92 -0.82
N CYS A 183 10.16 -4.64 -0.96
CA CYS A 183 10.61 -4.08 -2.23
C CYS A 183 11.92 -4.70 -2.73
N SER A 184 12.66 -5.40 -1.85
CA SER A 184 13.94 -6.07 -2.16
C SER A 184 13.81 -7.58 -2.32
N THR A 185 12.61 -8.15 -2.19
CA THR A 185 12.37 -9.58 -2.42
C THR A 185 12.48 -9.94 -3.91
N PRO A 186 12.62 -11.23 -4.27
CA PRO A 186 12.69 -11.66 -5.66
C PRO A 186 11.53 -11.22 -6.54
N GLU A 187 10.33 -11.11 -5.95
CA GLU A 187 9.10 -10.65 -6.62
C GLU A 187 9.13 -9.16 -6.97
N LYS A 188 9.99 -8.39 -6.30
CA LYS A 188 10.20 -6.94 -6.50
C LYS A 188 8.90 -6.12 -6.55
N PRO A 189 7.94 -6.33 -5.64
CA PRO A 189 6.74 -5.52 -5.66
C PRO A 189 7.07 -4.04 -5.43
N ALA A 190 6.24 -3.15 -5.98
CA ALA A 190 6.17 -1.79 -5.48
C ALA A 190 5.23 -1.73 -4.29
N VAL A 191 5.60 -0.98 -3.27
CA VAL A 191 4.78 -0.75 -2.08
C VAL A 191 4.43 0.72 -2.00
N ILE A 192 3.14 1.03 -1.87
CA ILE A 192 2.67 2.40 -1.62
C ILE A 192 1.88 2.39 -0.32
N PHE A 193 2.32 3.15 0.65
CA PHE A 193 1.64 3.26 1.94
C PHE A 193 1.28 4.70 2.26
N SER A 194 0.06 4.91 2.74
CA SER A 194 -0.34 6.21 3.28
C SER A 194 0.05 6.30 4.75
N THR A 195 0.45 7.48 5.20
CA THR A 195 0.74 7.75 6.60
C THR A 195 0.54 9.22 6.94
N HIS A 196 0.22 9.50 8.19
CA HIS A 196 0.30 10.82 8.80
C HIS A 196 1.59 11.01 9.62
N ASP A 197 2.32 9.93 9.89
CA ASP A 197 3.64 9.99 10.53
C ASP A 197 4.73 10.16 9.46
N LEU A 198 5.10 11.41 9.25
CA LEU A 198 6.02 11.78 8.19
C LEU A 198 7.46 11.39 8.51
N HIS A 199 7.84 11.42 9.78
CA HIS A 199 9.21 11.13 10.20
C HIS A 199 9.59 9.67 9.91
N ASP A 200 8.78 8.75 10.39
CA ASP A 200 9.03 7.31 10.23
C ASP A 200 8.86 6.89 8.76
N GLY A 201 7.87 7.45 8.06
CA GLY A 201 7.65 7.18 6.65
C GLY A 201 8.83 7.63 5.76
N LEU A 202 9.38 8.82 6.01
CA LEU A 202 10.55 9.34 5.27
C LEU A 202 11.83 8.53 5.50
N ALA A 203 11.94 7.83 6.63
CA ALA A 203 13.10 7.00 6.92
C ALA A 203 13.19 5.72 6.05
N VAL A 204 12.07 5.27 5.48
CA VAL A 204 11.99 4.01 4.73
C VAL A 204 11.64 4.18 3.25
N CYS A 205 11.02 5.29 2.84
CA CYS A 205 10.57 5.47 1.46
C CYS A 205 11.69 5.89 0.50
N ASP A 206 11.56 5.48 -0.76
CA ASP A 206 12.41 5.91 -1.87
C ASP A 206 11.81 7.13 -2.60
N LYS A 207 10.50 7.32 -2.44
CA LYS A 207 9.71 8.31 -3.17
C LYS A 207 8.55 8.79 -2.31
N VAL A 208 8.19 10.04 -2.48
CA VAL A 208 7.01 10.65 -1.87
C VAL A 208 6.02 11.04 -2.95
N VAL A 209 4.75 10.74 -2.70
CA VAL A 209 3.60 11.30 -3.41
C VAL A 209 2.82 12.12 -2.38
N ALA A 210 2.74 13.42 -2.60
CA ALA A 210 2.23 14.33 -1.60
C ALA A 210 1.00 15.06 -2.12
N LEU A 211 -0.10 14.99 -1.36
CA LEU A 211 -1.40 15.56 -1.69
C LEU A 211 -1.55 16.95 -1.05
N GLY A 212 -1.42 18.01 -1.85
CA GLY A 212 -1.57 19.38 -1.39
C GLY A 212 -3.02 19.80 -1.18
N SER A 213 -3.24 20.77 -0.29
CA SER A 213 -4.55 21.42 -0.09
C SER A 213 -4.97 22.29 -1.29
N ASP A 214 -4.00 22.67 -2.10
CA ASP A 214 -4.17 23.40 -3.37
C ASP A 214 -4.72 22.54 -4.53
N GLY A 215 -5.01 21.25 -4.29
CA GLY A 215 -5.46 20.31 -5.32
C GLY A 215 -4.33 19.80 -6.23
N ILE A 216 -3.07 20.01 -5.84
CA ILE A 216 -1.90 19.59 -6.62
C ILE A 216 -1.25 18.36 -5.97
N VAL A 217 -0.93 17.37 -6.80
CA VAL A 217 -0.15 16.20 -6.40
C VAL A 217 1.32 16.44 -6.75
N ARG A 218 2.18 16.34 -5.74
CA ARG A 218 3.63 16.52 -5.90
C ARG A 218 4.34 15.19 -5.71
N THR A 219 5.27 14.88 -6.61
CA THR A 219 6.04 13.63 -6.57
C THR A 219 7.53 13.94 -6.53
N SER A 220 8.28 13.36 -5.60
CA SER A 220 9.73 13.54 -5.48
C SER A 220 10.42 12.23 -5.13
N LYS A 221 11.65 12.06 -5.65
CA LYS A 221 12.61 11.00 -5.30
C LYS A 221 13.85 11.53 -4.58
N THR A 222 14.18 12.81 -4.75
CA THR A 222 15.42 13.44 -4.27
C THR A 222 15.20 14.34 -3.08
N ASP A 223 14.18 15.19 -3.15
CA ASP A 223 13.84 16.17 -2.12
C ASP A 223 12.61 15.75 -1.31
N LEU A 224 12.67 14.56 -0.71
CA LEU A 224 11.53 13.99 0.01
C LEU A 224 11.06 14.90 1.15
N LYS A 225 11.99 15.39 1.97
CA LYS A 225 11.68 16.27 3.11
C LYS A 225 11.11 17.61 2.68
N GLU A 226 11.66 18.23 1.62
CA GLU A 226 11.21 19.52 1.14
C GLU A 226 9.83 19.42 0.48
N THR A 227 9.59 18.35 -0.29
CA THR A 227 8.27 18.07 -0.88
C THR A 227 7.19 17.94 0.20
N VAL A 228 7.49 17.27 1.31
CA VAL A 228 6.57 17.15 2.44
C VAL A 228 6.36 18.50 3.11
N LYS A 229 7.43 19.26 3.38
CA LYS A 229 7.33 20.59 4.02
C LYS A 229 6.47 21.56 3.22
N THR A 230 6.57 21.56 1.89
CA THR A 230 5.82 22.49 1.03
C THR A 230 4.31 22.32 1.21
N ILE A 231 3.82 21.10 1.43
CA ILE A 231 2.38 20.81 1.60
C ILE A 231 1.86 21.26 2.97
N PHE A 232 2.70 21.23 3.98
CA PHE A 232 2.29 21.58 5.36
C PHE A 232 2.57 23.05 5.72
N LYS A 233 3.41 23.78 4.96
CA LYS A 233 3.62 25.23 5.14
C LYS A 233 2.38 26.06 4.77
N ASP A 234 1.63 25.66 3.75
CA ASP A 234 0.44 26.37 3.30
C ASP A 234 -0.68 26.44 4.38
N LYS A 235 -0.66 25.51 5.36
CA LYS A 235 -1.61 25.53 6.50
C LYS A 235 -1.30 26.57 7.58
N GLN A 236 -0.07 27.06 7.68
CA GLN A 236 0.27 28.06 8.71
C GLN A 236 -0.12 29.48 8.28
N ASN A 237 -0.27 29.73 6.99
CA ASN A 237 -0.68 31.04 6.47
C ASN A 237 -2.21 31.25 6.46
N ASP A 238 -3.01 30.18 6.44
CA ASP A 238 -4.48 30.29 6.46
C ASP A 238 -5.08 30.52 7.86
N ASN A 239 -4.29 30.43 8.93
CA ASN A 239 -4.73 30.69 10.30
C ASN A 239 -4.38 32.10 10.80
N GLN A 240 -3.99 33.02 9.92
CA GLN A 240 -3.71 34.42 10.24
C GLN A 240 -4.58 35.40 9.44
N ILE A 241 -5.89 35.11 9.31
CA ILE A 241 -6.88 36.12 8.89
C ILE A 241 -8.06 36.04 9.86
#